data_9084f1ffe564c3e7e68eb7ab732b841e
#
_entry.id   9084f1ffe564c3e7e68eb7ab732b841e
#
_cell.length_a   1.000
_cell.length_b   1.000
_cell.length_c   1.000
_cell.angle_alpha   90.00
_cell.angle_beta   90.00
_cell.angle_gamma   90.00
#
_symmetry.space_group_name_H-M   'P 1'
#
loop_
_entity.id
_entity.type
_entity.pdbx_description
1 polymer ?
#
loop_
_entity_poly.entity_id
_entity_poly.type
_entity_poly.pdbx_seq_one_letter_code
_entity_poly.pdbx_strand_id
1 'polypeptide(L)'
;MCLWSLSAWSGTAIGIHDFGPNITENQSCEIAKLKATKQLIENEIGQVIQVNDIKTCTNDNCNLNSFKWIAFPGIVQNSKFDTHIEERDGRRFCIAKVQGRVIPIERMYAPDHNFSATLNQNGEYYNNDHMQISIYGESKQYYKIFVLNDRAVKVYPNDYEQDRAYKDLTVPSSDYIIRTVKEENPNELVMIVSHKRPFKMNTVYNIKDFADTMMQMKQDGYRIRIYNITIQ
;
A
#
# COMPACT_ATOMS: atom_id res chain seq x y z
N MET A 1 -19.20 -33.59 -10.64
CA MET A 1 -19.02 -32.15 -10.91
C MET A 1 -19.59 -31.39 -9.74
N CYS A 2 -18.78 -31.06 -8.73
CA CYS A 2 -19.24 -30.25 -7.59
C CYS A 2 -19.17 -28.81 -7.99
N LEU A 3 -20.31 -28.17 -8.19
CA LEU A 3 -20.44 -26.71 -8.28
C LEU A 3 -20.20 -26.13 -6.90
N TRP A 4 -18.98 -25.65 -6.66
CA TRP A 4 -18.69 -24.83 -5.51
C TRP A 4 -19.41 -23.49 -5.71
N SER A 5 -20.51 -23.30 -5.00
CA SER A 5 -21.19 -22.02 -4.92
C SER A 5 -20.19 -21.00 -4.37
N LEU A 6 -19.80 -20.05 -5.21
CA LEU A 6 -19.08 -18.86 -4.80
C LEU A 6 -20.01 -18.08 -3.86
N SER A 7 -19.90 -18.30 -2.57
CA SER A 7 -20.57 -17.46 -1.57
C SER A 7 -19.99 -16.05 -1.70
N ALA A 8 -20.76 -15.21 -2.34
CA ALA A 8 -20.48 -13.79 -2.45
C ALA A 8 -20.91 -13.12 -1.15
N TRP A 9 -19.97 -12.66 -0.36
CA TRP A 9 -20.21 -11.91 0.84
C TRP A 9 -20.58 -10.47 0.42
N SER A 10 -21.81 -10.06 0.71
CA SER A 10 -22.27 -8.69 0.49
C SER A 10 -22.55 -8.10 1.86
N GLY A 11 -21.80 -7.07 2.22
CA GLY A 11 -21.89 -6.44 3.52
C GLY A 11 -22.01 -4.94 3.46
N THR A 12 -22.23 -4.34 4.63
CA THR A 12 -22.23 -2.90 4.83
C THR A 12 -21.39 -2.55 6.05
N ALA A 13 -20.71 -1.40 5.99
CA ALA A 13 -19.98 -0.86 7.13
C ALA A 13 -20.04 0.66 7.15
N ILE A 14 -19.72 1.25 8.29
CA ILE A 14 -19.75 2.70 8.51
C ILE A 14 -18.36 3.15 8.97
N GLY A 15 -17.85 4.21 8.35
CA GLY A 15 -16.64 4.91 8.78
C GLY A 15 -16.99 6.34 9.17
N ILE A 16 -16.34 6.83 10.23
CA ILE A 16 -16.57 8.19 10.75
C ILE A 16 -15.21 8.87 10.87
N HIS A 17 -15.17 10.14 10.46
CA HIS A 17 -14.00 10.99 10.65
C HIS A 17 -14.41 12.39 11.03
N ASP A 18 -13.74 12.99 12.01
CA ASP A 18 -13.97 14.36 12.46
C ASP A 18 -13.24 15.38 11.58
N PHE A 19 -13.78 16.59 11.56
CA PHE A 19 -13.17 17.74 10.89
C PHE A 19 -12.13 18.35 11.83
N GLY A 20 -10.86 18.05 11.61
CA GLY A 20 -9.78 18.74 12.31
C GLY A 20 -9.49 20.13 11.72
N PRO A 21 -8.76 20.98 12.43
CA PRO A 21 -8.48 22.37 11.99
C PRO A 21 -7.72 22.46 10.66
N ASN A 22 -7.04 21.41 10.25
CA ASN A 22 -6.21 21.36 9.03
C ASN A 22 -6.73 20.34 7.99
N ILE A 23 -7.99 19.88 8.11
CA ILE A 23 -8.57 18.87 7.23
C ILE A 23 -9.80 19.47 6.55
N THR A 24 -9.81 19.47 5.21
CA THR A 24 -10.97 19.92 4.46
C THR A 24 -12.12 18.90 4.57
N GLU A 25 -13.34 19.36 4.31
CA GLU A 25 -14.53 18.53 4.30
C GLU A 25 -14.38 17.32 3.37
N ASN A 26 -13.90 17.54 2.15
CA ASN A 26 -13.65 16.46 1.21
C ASN A 26 -12.61 15.44 1.74
N GLN A 27 -11.52 15.90 2.34
CA GLN A 27 -10.51 15.02 2.93
C GLN A 27 -11.09 14.20 4.09
N SER A 28 -11.89 14.82 4.95
CA SER A 28 -12.55 14.10 6.05
C SER A 28 -13.48 13.01 5.51
N CYS A 29 -14.26 13.30 4.46
CA CYS A 29 -15.15 12.32 3.87
C CYS A 29 -14.41 11.19 3.14
N GLU A 30 -13.29 11.48 2.47
CA GLU A 30 -12.45 10.42 1.90
C GLU A 30 -11.85 9.50 3.00
N ILE A 31 -11.41 10.07 4.12
CA ILE A 31 -10.94 9.27 5.27
C ILE A 31 -12.08 8.43 5.87
N ALA A 32 -13.29 8.99 5.97
CA ALA A 32 -14.44 8.24 6.43
C ALA A 32 -14.78 7.06 5.50
N LYS A 33 -14.72 7.25 4.18
CA LYS A 33 -14.89 6.18 3.19
C LYS A 33 -13.84 5.08 3.33
N LEU A 34 -12.57 5.44 3.54
CA LEU A 34 -11.49 4.49 3.78
C LEU A 34 -11.74 3.68 5.05
N LYS A 35 -12.16 4.34 6.16
CA LYS A 35 -12.51 3.66 7.41
C LYS A 35 -13.68 2.69 7.22
N ALA A 36 -14.73 3.11 6.48
CA ALA A 36 -15.86 2.26 6.17
C ALA A 36 -15.44 1.03 5.36
N THR A 37 -14.60 1.22 4.33
CA THR A 37 -14.07 0.13 3.49
C THR A 37 -13.23 -0.84 4.33
N LYS A 38 -12.36 -0.31 5.18
CA LYS A 38 -11.57 -1.12 6.13
C LYS A 38 -12.48 -1.97 7.00
N GLN A 39 -13.45 -1.35 7.66
CA GLN A 39 -14.37 -2.05 8.55
C GLN A 39 -15.19 -3.13 7.82
N LEU A 40 -15.60 -2.86 6.58
CA LEU A 40 -16.33 -3.86 5.78
C LEU A 40 -15.45 -5.08 5.50
N ILE A 41 -14.19 -4.87 5.13
CA ILE A 41 -13.26 -5.96 4.85
C ILE A 41 -12.94 -6.74 6.13
N GLU A 42 -12.72 -6.06 7.26
CA GLU A 42 -12.48 -6.68 8.56
C GLU A 42 -13.67 -7.54 9.01
N ASN A 43 -14.88 -7.06 8.83
CA ASN A 43 -16.10 -7.78 9.20
C ASN A 43 -16.28 -9.07 8.39
N GLU A 44 -15.90 -9.06 7.10
CA GLU A 44 -16.20 -10.15 6.18
C GLU A 44 -15.08 -11.21 6.09
N ILE A 45 -13.82 -10.82 6.25
CA ILE A 45 -12.68 -11.73 6.06
C ILE A 45 -11.67 -11.75 7.22
N GLY A 46 -11.93 -11.01 8.30
CA GLY A 46 -11.08 -10.97 9.49
C GLY A 46 -10.01 -9.88 9.47
N GLN A 47 -9.07 -9.97 10.41
CA GLN A 47 -8.13 -8.89 10.73
C GLN A 47 -7.33 -8.35 9.55
N VAL A 48 -7.27 -7.03 9.47
CA VAL A 48 -6.42 -6.27 8.54
C VAL A 48 -5.05 -6.07 9.17
N ILE A 49 -4.01 -6.47 8.46
CA ILE A 49 -2.63 -6.23 8.87
C ILE A 49 -2.24 -4.80 8.49
N GLN A 50 -1.95 -4.01 9.50
CA GLN A 50 -1.25 -2.70 9.56
C GLN A 50 -1.56 -1.62 8.51
N VAL A 51 -1.95 -0.45 9.03
CA VAL A 51 -1.95 0.83 8.34
C VAL A 51 -0.62 1.52 8.64
N ASN A 52 0.20 1.78 7.63
CA ASN A 52 1.38 2.62 7.76
C ASN A 52 1.02 4.06 7.38
N ASP A 53 1.07 4.97 8.35
CA ASP A 53 0.92 6.40 8.10
C ASP A 53 2.31 6.99 7.78
N ILE A 54 2.50 7.51 6.58
CA ILE A 54 3.67 8.31 6.24
C ILE A 54 3.34 9.77 6.54
N LYS A 55 4.02 10.34 7.54
CA LYS A 55 3.91 11.75 7.88
C LYS A 55 5.07 12.49 7.21
N THR A 56 4.79 13.30 6.21
CA THR A 56 5.78 14.17 5.56
C THR A 56 5.72 15.55 6.18
N CYS A 57 6.80 15.98 6.81
CA CYS A 57 6.96 17.34 7.34
C CYS A 57 7.99 18.09 6.51
N THR A 58 7.63 19.23 5.93
CA THR A 58 8.54 20.18 5.28
C THR A 58 8.38 21.54 5.96
N ASN A 59 9.46 22.08 6.55
CA ASN A 59 9.55 23.45 7.11
C ASN A 59 8.31 23.84 7.94
N ASP A 60 8.16 23.29 9.14
CA ASP A 60 7.09 23.56 10.12
C ASP A 60 5.65 23.32 9.64
N ASN A 61 5.43 22.96 8.38
CA ASN A 61 4.17 22.51 7.86
C ASN A 61 4.19 20.99 7.69
N CYS A 62 3.67 20.27 8.68
CA CYS A 62 3.41 18.84 8.56
C CYS A 62 2.16 18.64 7.70
N ASN A 63 2.32 18.38 6.42
CA ASN A 63 1.27 17.82 5.60
C ASN A 63 1.14 16.35 5.96
N LEU A 64 0.05 15.99 6.61
CA LEU A 64 -0.36 14.62 6.78
C LEU A 64 -0.83 14.10 5.39
N ASN A 65 0.11 13.92 4.49
CA ASN A 65 -0.09 13.07 3.34
C ASN A 65 -0.04 11.64 3.89
N SER A 66 -1.11 11.28 4.62
CA SER A 66 -1.27 9.93 5.08
C SER A 66 -1.42 9.06 3.84
N PHE A 67 -0.29 8.51 3.40
CA PHE A 67 -0.30 7.36 2.53
C PHE A 67 -0.87 6.21 3.35
N LYS A 68 -2.20 6.21 3.46
CA LYS A 68 -2.92 5.09 4.05
C LYS A 68 -2.96 3.97 3.04
N TRP A 69 -1.81 3.35 2.82
CA TRP A 69 -1.79 2.06 2.18
C TRP A 69 -2.34 1.04 3.17
N ILE A 70 -3.62 0.80 3.04
CA ILE A 70 -4.25 -0.27 3.79
C ILE A 70 -3.95 -1.55 3.00
N ALA A 71 -3.05 -2.37 3.51
CA ALA A 71 -2.86 -3.73 3.00
C ALA A 71 -4.10 -4.56 3.34
N PHE A 72 -5.21 -4.30 2.65
CA PHE A 72 -6.42 -5.07 2.85
C PHE A 72 -6.22 -6.52 2.42
N PRO A 73 -6.63 -7.49 3.23
CA PRO A 73 -6.68 -8.89 2.82
C PRO A 73 -7.75 -9.15 1.75
N GLY A 74 -8.49 -8.13 1.34
CA GLY A 74 -9.54 -8.18 0.32
C GLY A 74 -9.76 -6.86 -0.39
N ILE A 75 -10.58 -6.89 -1.42
CA ILE A 75 -11.09 -5.71 -2.12
C ILE A 75 -12.62 -5.67 -2.04
N VAL A 76 -13.18 -4.47 -2.10
CA VAL A 76 -14.63 -4.28 -2.18
C VAL A 76 -14.99 -4.00 -3.64
N GLN A 77 -15.64 -4.98 -4.27
CA GLN A 77 -16.17 -4.81 -5.63
C GLN A 77 -17.56 -4.20 -5.58
N ASN A 78 -17.89 -3.39 -6.63
CA ASN A 78 -19.17 -2.73 -6.78
C ASN A 78 -19.53 -1.88 -5.55
N SER A 79 -18.52 -1.22 -4.95
CA SER A 79 -18.72 -0.38 -3.78
C SER A 79 -19.64 0.80 -4.10
N LYS A 80 -20.65 0.99 -3.25
CA LYS A 80 -21.50 2.18 -3.24
C LYS A 80 -21.26 2.89 -1.90
N PHE A 81 -21.04 4.19 -1.98
CA PHE A 81 -20.86 5.03 -0.80
C PHE A 81 -22.04 5.97 -0.68
N ASP A 82 -22.56 6.07 0.53
CA ASP A 82 -23.46 7.12 0.98
C ASP A 82 -22.72 7.93 2.05
N THR A 83 -22.59 9.24 1.83
CA THR A 83 -21.83 10.12 2.73
C THR A 83 -22.67 11.30 3.15
N HIS A 84 -22.65 11.64 4.43
CA HIS A 84 -23.29 12.84 4.97
C HIS A 84 -22.44 13.44 6.10
N ILE A 85 -22.71 14.69 6.39
CA ILE A 85 -22.06 15.42 7.49
C ILE A 85 -23.03 15.48 8.65
N GLU A 86 -22.52 15.20 9.84
CA GLU A 86 -23.26 15.30 11.09
C GLU A 86 -22.51 16.19 12.08
N GLU A 87 -23.24 16.97 12.85
CA GLU A 87 -22.68 17.77 13.94
C GLU A 87 -23.12 17.16 15.28
N ARG A 88 -22.15 16.88 16.15
CA ARG A 88 -22.35 16.36 17.49
C ARG A 88 -21.44 17.14 18.45
N ASP A 89 -22.02 17.68 19.52
CA ASP A 89 -21.26 18.39 20.56
C ASP A 89 -20.35 19.49 20.03
N GLY A 90 -20.81 20.25 19.02
CA GLY A 90 -20.07 21.32 18.38
C GLY A 90 -18.90 20.84 17.49
N ARG A 91 -18.81 19.54 17.21
CA ARG A 91 -17.86 18.95 16.28
C ARG A 91 -18.58 18.44 15.04
N ARG A 92 -17.97 18.63 13.90
CA ARG A 92 -18.49 18.14 12.62
C ARG A 92 -17.78 16.83 12.26
N PHE A 93 -18.53 15.87 11.78
CA PHE A 93 -18.06 14.56 11.35
C PHE A 93 -18.55 14.28 9.94
N CYS A 94 -17.69 13.67 9.12
CA CYS A 94 -18.17 12.99 7.94
C CYS A 94 -18.44 11.52 8.27
N ILE A 95 -19.62 11.07 7.94
CA ILE A 95 -20.05 9.68 8.09
C ILE A 95 -20.17 9.09 6.70
N ALA A 96 -19.47 8.01 6.44
CA ALA A 96 -19.53 7.26 5.19
C ALA A 96 -20.05 5.85 5.44
N LYS A 97 -21.12 5.49 4.77
CA LYS A 97 -21.62 4.12 4.71
C LYS A 97 -21.17 3.50 3.41
N VAL A 98 -20.51 2.36 3.46
CA VAL A 98 -20.14 1.56 2.28
C VAL A 98 -21.04 0.33 2.19
N GLN A 99 -21.42 -0.02 0.99
CA GLN A 99 -22.03 -1.30 0.65
C GLN A 99 -21.27 -1.88 -0.53
N GLY A 100 -20.93 -3.17 -0.47
CA GLY A 100 -20.22 -3.82 -1.57
C GLY A 100 -19.96 -5.29 -1.28
N ARG A 101 -19.36 -5.95 -2.26
CA ARG A 101 -18.97 -7.35 -2.18
C ARG A 101 -17.50 -7.45 -1.84
N VAL A 102 -17.15 -8.06 -0.72
CA VAL A 102 -15.75 -8.30 -0.35
C VAL A 102 -15.24 -9.57 -1.03
N ILE A 103 -14.09 -9.45 -1.69
CA ILE A 103 -13.36 -10.57 -2.29
C ILE A 103 -12.01 -10.67 -1.62
N PRO A 104 -11.68 -11.81 -0.99
CA PRO A 104 -10.35 -12.04 -0.43
C PRO A 104 -9.29 -11.99 -1.53
N ILE A 105 -8.21 -11.26 -1.29
CA ILE A 105 -7.11 -11.12 -2.26
C ILE A 105 -6.47 -12.48 -2.58
N GLU A 106 -6.36 -13.36 -1.61
CA GLU A 106 -5.83 -14.71 -1.79
C GLU A 106 -6.56 -15.52 -2.84
N ARG A 107 -7.84 -15.24 -3.05
CA ARG A 107 -8.66 -15.88 -4.11
C ARG A 107 -8.49 -15.25 -5.49
N MET A 108 -7.87 -14.08 -5.57
CA MET A 108 -7.65 -13.37 -6.84
C MET A 108 -6.36 -13.81 -7.54
N TYR A 109 -5.45 -14.42 -6.80
CA TYR A 109 -4.14 -14.79 -7.32
C TYR A 109 -4.01 -16.30 -7.48
N ALA A 110 -3.41 -16.72 -8.58
CA ALA A 110 -2.96 -18.09 -8.70
C ALA A 110 -1.93 -18.38 -7.60
N PRO A 111 -1.93 -19.58 -6.96
CA PRO A 111 -0.99 -19.92 -5.90
C PRO A 111 0.47 -19.70 -6.31
N ASP A 112 0.80 -19.98 -7.56
CA ASP A 112 2.14 -19.83 -8.13
C ASP A 112 2.56 -18.36 -8.39
N HIS A 113 1.72 -17.39 -8.06
CA HIS A 113 2.02 -15.95 -8.16
C HIS A 113 2.51 -15.35 -6.83
N ASN A 114 2.82 -16.19 -5.86
CA ASN A 114 3.29 -15.75 -4.58
C ASN A 114 4.79 -15.44 -4.60
N PHE A 115 5.20 -14.54 -3.72
CA PHE A 115 6.59 -14.32 -3.37
C PHE A 115 6.70 -13.87 -1.91
N SER A 116 7.87 -14.08 -1.33
CA SER A 116 8.30 -13.46 -0.07
C SER A 116 9.54 -12.61 -0.31
N ALA A 117 9.83 -11.69 0.58
CA ALA A 117 11.07 -10.95 0.55
C ALA A 117 11.59 -10.74 1.96
N THR A 118 12.90 -10.63 2.08
CA THR A 118 13.60 -10.29 3.31
C THR A 118 14.53 -9.12 3.05
N LEU A 119 14.64 -8.23 4.03
CA LEU A 119 15.68 -7.20 4.05
C LEU A 119 16.82 -7.69 4.95
N ASN A 120 18.06 -7.42 4.55
CA ASN A 120 19.16 -7.58 5.48
C ASN A 120 18.98 -6.66 6.70
N GLN A 121 19.65 -6.94 7.81
CA GLN A 121 19.55 -6.17 9.06
C GLN A 121 18.11 -5.98 9.58
N ASN A 122 17.18 -6.89 9.19
CA ASN A 122 15.75 -6.85 9.58
C ASN A 122 15.03 -5.52 9.27
N GLY A 123 15.56 -4.70 8.35
CA GLY A 123 15.02 -3.41 7.99
C GLY A 123 15.42 -2.25 8.92
N GLU A 124 16.37 -2.47 9.82
CA GLU A 124 16.96 -1.44 10.67
C GLU A 124 18.35 -1.05 10.15
N TYR A 125 18.55 0.22 9.83
CA TYR A 125 19.77 0.70 9.19
C TYR A 125 20.30 1.95 9.84
N TYR A 126 21.63 2.12 9.75
CA TYR A 126 22.31 3.37 10.06
C TYR A 126 22.72 4.10 8.78
N ASN A 127 23.04 5.39 8.91
CA ASN A 127 23.55 6.15 7.79
C ASN A 127 24.83 5.51 7.23
N ASN A 128 24.90 5.32 5.92
CA ASN A 128 25.89 4.58 5.13
C ASN A 128 25.83 3.05 5.21
N ASP A 129 24.80 2.47 5.80
CA ASP A 129 24.59 1.02 5.70
C ASP A 129 24.20 0.60 4.28
N HIS A 130 24.48 -0.66 3.97
CA HIS A 130 24.13 -1.26 2.69
C HIS A 130 22.82 -2.03 2.80
N MET A 131 21.79 -1.55 2.11
CA MET A 131 20.51 -2.25 2.04
C MET A 131 20.51 -3.30 0.95
N GLN A 132 20.06 -4.50 1.28
CA GLN A 132 19.85 -5.59 0.33
C GLN A 132 18.46 -6.21 0.54
N ILE A 133 17.77 -6.44 -0.57
CA ILE A 133 16.46 -7.09 -0.61
C ILE A 133 16.61 -8.42 -1.32
N SER A 134 16.28 -9.52 -0.64
CA SER A 134 16.23 -10.86 -1.23
C SER A 134 14.77 -11.26 -1.42
N ILE A 135 14.40 -11.59 -2.66
CA ILE A 135 13.06 -11.98 -3.07
C ILE A 135 13.08 -13.45 -3.46
N TYR A 136 12.09 -14.22 -3.00
CA TYR A 136 11.89 -15.63 -3.27
C TYR A 136 10.48 -15.83 -3.81
N GLY A 137 10.36 -16.21 -5.07
CA GLY A 137 9.06 -16.41 -5.75
C GLY A 137 8.70 -17.89 -5.90
N GLU A 138 7.41 -18.19 -5.95
CA GLU A 138 6.91 -19.52 -6.33
C GLU A 138 7.20 -19.83 -7.81
N SER A 139 7.20 -18.81 -8.65
CA SER A 139 7.49 -18.89 -10.07
C SER A 139 8.27 -17.66 -10.55
N LYS A 140 8.73 -17.68 -11.82
CA LYS A 140 9.37 -16.51 -12.42
C LYS A 140 8.36 -15.38 -12.61
N GLN A 141 8.72 -14.20 -12.12
CA GLN A 141 7.91 -12.98 -12.17
C GLN A 141 8.79 -11.77 -12.49
N TYR A 142 8.17 -10.72 -12.99
CA TYR A 142 8.77 -9.41 -13.13
C TYR A 142 8.55 -8.63 -11.85
N TYR A 143 9.59 -7.97 -11.35
CA TYR A 143 9.54 -7.20 -10.12
C TYR A 143 9.84 -5.72 -10.39
N LYS A 144 9.13 -4.84 -9.68
CA LYS A 144 9.48 -3.42 -9.55
C LYS A 144 9.56 -3.11 -8.06
N ILE A 145 10.63 -2.44 -7.66
CA ILE A 145 10.87 -2.10 -6.26
C ILE A 145 10.93 -0.58 -6.15
N PHE A 146 10.22 -0.05 -5.20
CA PHE A 146 10.15 1.37 -4.89
C PHE A 146 10.55 1.61 -3.44
N VAL A 147 11.27 2.71 -3.22
CA VAL A 147 11.45 3.30 -1.90
C VAL A 147 10.51 4.50 -1.80
N LEU A 148 9.79 4.59 -0.71
CA LEU A 148 8.78 5.61 -0.46
C LEU A 148 9.14 6.43 0.77
N ASN A 149 9.22 7.74 0.55
CA ASN A 149 9.29 8.77 1.60
C ASN A 149 8.33 9.91 1.23
N ASP A 150 8.82 11.07 0.80
CA ASP A 150 8.01 12.16 0.22
C ASP A 150 7.54 11.86 -1.22
N ARG A 151 8.21 10.94 -1.89
CA ARG A 151 7.94 10.43 -3.23
C ARG A 151 8.11 8.92 -3.28
N ALA A 152 7.56 8.29 -4.31
CA ALA A 152 7.87 6.91 -4.63
C ALA A 152 8.94 6.89 -5.73
N VAL A 153 10.12 6.40 -5.41
CA VAL A 153 11.25 6.29 -6.34
C VAL A 153 11.50 4.82 -6.66
N LYS A 154 11.48 4.47 -7.95
CA LYS A 154 11.79 3.12 -8.41
C LYS A 154 13.28 2.88 -8.31
N VAL A 155 13.68 1.90 -7.49
CA VAL A 155 15.06 1.50 -7.30
C VAL A 155 15.44 0.24 -8.07
N TYR A 156 14.43 -0.54 -8.56
CA TYR A 156 14.65 -1.73 -9.38
C TYR A 156 13.50 -1.95 -10.39
N PRO A 157 13.77 -2.38 -11.66
CA PRO A 157 15.10 -2.27 -12.26
C PRO A 157 15.45 -0.80 -12.43
N ASN A 158 16.71 -0.46 -12.22
CA ASN A 158 17.24 0.86 -12.57
C ASN A 158 17.47 0.95 -14.10
N ASP A 159 17.95 2.09 -14.58
CA ASP A 159 18.13 2.35 -16.03
C ASP A 159 19.20 1.47 -16.69
N TYR A 160 20.06 0.82 -15.90
CA TYR A 160 21.15 -0.05 -16.36
C TYR A 160 20.80 -1.54 -16.26
N GLU A 161 19.72 -1.90 -15.58
CA GLU A 161 19.29 -3.27 -15.36
C GLU A 161 18.24 -3.70 -16.39
N GLN A 162 18.38 -4.93 -16.88
CA GLN A 162 17.39 -5.50 -17.78
C GLN A 162 16.18 -5.98 -17.01
N ASP A 163 15.00 -5.56 -17.48
CA ASP A 163 13.72 -6.02 -16.95
C ASP A 163 13.47 -7.48 -17.38
N ARG A 164 13.76 -8.42 -16.49
CA ARG A 164 13.61 -9.86 -16.71
C ARG A 164 12.73 -10.49 -15.64
N ALA A 165 12.19 -11.66 -15.93
CA ALA A 165 11.48 -12.46 -14.95
C ALA A 165 12.45 -13.30 -14.14
N TYR A 166 12.34 -13.21 -12.82
CA TYR A 166 13.13 -13.97 -11.85
C TYR A 166 12.22 -14.78 -10.94
N LYS A 167 12.67 -15.98 -10.56
CA LYS A 167 12.08 -16.72 -9.45
C LYS A 167 12.66 -16.18 -8.14
N ASP A 168 13.97 -16.10 -8.07
CA ASP A 168 14.72 -15.58 -6.93
C ASP A 168 15.55 -14.39 -7.41
N LEU A 169 15.53 -13.30 -6.66
CA LEU A 169 16.18 -12.04 -7.03
C LEU A 169 16.78 -11.39 -5.79
N THR A 170 18.03 -10.95 -5.88
CA THR A 170 18.67 -10.13 -4.85
C THR A 170 18.96 -8.74 -5.44
N VAL A 171 18.50 -7.69 -4.76
CA VAL A 171 18.63 -6.29 -5.17
C VAL A 171 19.19 -5.47 -4.03
N PRO A 172 20.10 -4.58 -4.31
CA PRO A 172 20.82 -4.42 -5.57
C PRO A 172 21.82 -5.53 -5.77
N SER A 173 22.18 -5.73 -7.01
CA SER A 173 23.33 -6.58 -7.37
C SER A 173 24.67 -5.93 -7.03
N SER A 174 24.68 -4.62 -6.78
CA SER A 174 25.78 -3.78 -6.31
C SER A 174 25.38 -3.00 -5.07
N ASP A 175 26.35 -2.57 -4.28
CA ASP A 175 26.16 -1.92 -2.99
C ASP A 175 25.26 -0.68 -3.05
N TYR A 176 24.04 -0.80 -2.53
CA TYR A 176 23.13 0.34 -2.35
C TYR A 176 23.36 0.92 -0.96
N ILE A 177 23.87 2.14 -0.91
CA ILE A 177 24.17 2.82 0.35
C ILE A 177 22.96 3.67 0.73
N ILE A 178 22.44 3.44 1.92
CA ILE A 178 21.42 4.28 2.53
C ILE A 178 22.05 5.60 2.95
N ARG A 179 21.51 6.70 2.47
CA ARG A 179 21.91 8.04 2.87
C ARG A 179 20.73 8.75 3.51
N THR A 180 20.85 9.06 4.79
CA THR A 180 19.88 9.91 5.45
C THR A 180 20.15 11.38 5.07
N VAL A 181 19.14 12.08 4.63
CA VAL A 181 19.11 13.54 4.65
C VAL A 181 18.66 13.92 6.06
N LYS A 182 19.47 14.71 6.75
CA LYS A 182 19.55 14.94 8.19
C LYS A 182 18.29 15.40 8.94
N GLU A 183 17.13 15.55 8.35
CA GLU A 183 15.96 16.16 9.00
C GLU A 183 14.60 15.52 8.69
N GLU A 184 14.52 14.47 7.87
CA GLU A 184 13.26 13.96 7.38
C GLU A 184 13.05 12.49 7.74
N ASN A 185 12.02 12.24 8.50
CA ASN A 185 11.41 10.95 8.85
C ASN A 185 12.31 9.71 8.83
N PRO A 186 12.63 9.15 9.99
CA PRO A 186 13.47 7.95 10.10
C PRO A 186 12.79 6.67 9.55
N ASN A 187 11.57 6.78 9.06
CA ASN A 187 10.80 5.64 8.55
C ASN A 187 10.56 5.78 7.06
N GLU A 188 11.13 4.89 6.29
CA GLU A 188 10.87 4.73 4.87
C GLU A 188 10.13 3.40 4.62
N LEU A 189 9.48 3.30 3.48
CA LEU A 189 8.83 2.07 3.06
C LEU A 189 9.49 1.53 1.80
N VAL A 190 9.72 0.23 1.77
CA VAL A 190 10.02 -0.50 0.53
C VAL A 190 8.76 -1.18 0.03
N MET A 191 8.40 -0.89 -1.20
CA MET A 191 7.28 -1.55 -1.86
C MET A 191 7.76 -2.38 -3.04
N ILE A 192 7.37 -3.64 -3.04
CA ILE A 192 7.67 -4.60 -4.10
C ILE A 192 6.39 -4.93 -4.84
N VAL A 193 6.39 -4.64 -6.14
CA VAL A 193 5.29 -4.96 -7.06
C VAL A 193 5.74 -6.06 -7.98
N SER A 194 4.94 -7.11 -8.12
CA SER A 194 5.24 -8.21 -9.04
C SER A 194 4.07 -8.59 -9.95
N HIS A 195 4.42 -9.11 -11.13
CA HIS A 195 3.46 -9.67 -12.07
C HIS A 195 4.14 -10.72 -12.98
N LYS A 196 3.37 -11.70 -13.47
CA LYS A 196 3.87 -12.74 -14.40
C LYS A 196 4.19 -12.23 -15.80
N ARG A 197 3.60 -11.12 -16.22
CA ARG A 197 3.87 -10.48 -17.50
C ARG A 197 4.70 -9.22 -17.30
N PRO A 198 5.54 -8.83 -18.27
CA PRO A 198 6.27 -7.57 -18.19
C PRO A 198 5.31 -6.39 -18.08
N PHE A 199 5.67 -5.41 -17.28
CA PHE A 199 4.90 -4.18 -17.08
C PHE A 199 5.80 -2.98 -16.88
N LYS A 200 5.28 -1.79 -17.22
CA LYS A 200 6.03 -0.54 -17.12
C LYS A 200 5.50 0.27 -15.94
N MET A 201 6.41 0.95 -15.29
CA MET A 201 6.11 1.95 -14.25
C MET A 201 7.10 3.10 -14.38
N ASN A 202 6.67 4.30 -14.04
CA ASN A 202 7.55 5.47 -14.04
C ASN A 202 8.66 5.30 -12.99
N THR A 203 9.74 6.03 -13.15
CA THR A 203 10.86 6.01 -12.20
C THR A 203 10.52 6.76 -10.92
N VAL A 204 9.74 7.85 -11.03
CA VAL A 204 9.34 8.68 -9.89
C VAL A 204 7.85 8.98 -9.98
N TYR A 205 7.19 8.94 -8.84
CA TYR A 205 5.81 9.37 -8.65
C TYR A 205 5.71 10.31 -7.46
N ASN A 206 4.76 11.24 -7.47
CA ASN A 206 4.28 11.78 -6.20
C ASN A 206 3.47 10.70 -5.46
N ILE A 207 3.36 10.81 -4.15
CA ILE A 207 2.77 9.77 -3.30
C ILE A 207 1.31 9.49 -3.64
N LYS A 208 0.53 10.52 -3.99
CA LYS A 208 -0.88 10.37 -4.32
C LYS A 208 -1.06 9.55 -5.61
N ASP A 209 -0.39 9.96 -6.70
CA ASP A 209 -0.48 9.26 -7.98
C ASP A 209 0.04 7.83 -7.88
N PHE A 210 1.06 7.61 -7.04
CA PHE A 210 1.56 6.28 -6.76
C PHE A 210 0.52 5.42 -6.06
N ALA A 211 -0.15 5.94 -5.03
CA ALA A 211 -1.21 5.23 -4.31
C ALA A 211 -2.35 4.82 -5.25
N ASP A 212 -2.83 5.75 -6.08
CA ASP A 212 -3.88 5.48 -7.04
C ASP A 212 -3.45 4.41 -8.05
N THR A 213 -2.21 4.49 -8.55
CA THR A 213 -1.62 3.49 -9.44
C THR A 213 -1.57 2.11 -8.77
N MET A 214 -1.12 2.03 -7.51
CA MET A 214 -1.02 0.76 -6.79
C MET A 214 -2.39 0.15 -6.52
N MET A 215 -3.40 0.96 -6.21
CA MET A 215 -4.77 0.48 -6.04
C MET A 215 -5.32 -0.13 -7.33
N GLN A 216 -5.08 0.53 -8.47
CA GLN A 216 -5.50 0.00 -9.78
C GLN A 216 -4.75 -1.30 -10.10
N MET A 217 -3.44 -1.32 -9.96
CA MET A 217 -2.62 -2.51 -10.23
C MET A 217 -3.05 -3.70 -9.36
N LYS A 218 -3.41 -3.46 -8.10
CA LYS A 218 -3.92 -4.51 -7.23
C LYS A 218 -5.22 -5.12 -7.76
N GLN A 219 -6.11 -4.30 -8.32
CA GLN A 219 -7.33 -4.78 -8.98
C GLN A 219 -7.03 -5.57 -10.26
N ASP A 220 -5.96 -5.22 -10.96
CA ASP A 220 -5.49 -5.88 -12.18
C ASP A 220 -4.66 -7.16 -11.91
N GLY A 221 -4.56 -7.59 -10.66
CA GLY A 221 -3.94 -8.86 -10.28
C GLY A 221 -2.44 -8.78 -9.98
N TYR A 222 -1.88 -7.60 -9.81
CA TYR A 222 -0.48 -7.44 -9.37
C TYR A 222 -0.33 -7.78 -7.89
N ARG A 223 0.72 -8.49 -7.55
CA ARG A 223 1.12 -8.71 -6.16
C ARG A 223 1.92 -7.53 -5.64
N ILE A 224 1.56 -7.05 -4.46
CA ILE A 224 2.22 -5.93 -3.82
C ILE A 224 2.55 -6.31 -2.38
N ARG A 225 3.80 -6.08 -1.98
CA ARG A 225 4.25 -6.25 -0.59
C ARG A 225 4.96 -4.99 -0.13
N ILE A 226 4.83 -4.70 1.15
CA ILE A 226 5.38 -3.50 1.79
C ILE A 226 6.22 -3.94 2.98
N TYR A 227 7.37 -3.31 3.12
CA TYR A 227 8.31 -3.51 4.20
C TYR A 227 8.67 -2.16 4.81
N ASN A 228 8.68 -2.08 6.12
CA ASN A 228 9.16 -0.89 6.82
C ASN A 228 10.68 -0.91 6.89
N ILE A 229 11.27 0.26 6.71
CA ILE A 229 12.68 0.53 6.99
C ILE A 229 12.73 1.59 8.08
N THR A 230 13.52 1.34 9.10
CA THR A 230 13.86 2.33 10.14
C THR A 230 15.30 2.74 9.97
N ILE A 231 15.56 4.02 9.87
CA ILE A 231 16.91 4.58 9.78
C ILE A 231 17.21 5.28 11.11
N GLN A 232 18.25 4.83 11.79
CA GLN A 232 18.68 5.32 13.10
C GLN A 232 19.82 6.32 13.00
#